data_069eb4bc3985553dcee9d3b7e6852e51
#
_entry.id   069eb4bc3985553dcee9d3b7e6852e51
#
_cell.length_a   1.000
_cell.length_b   1.000
_cell.length_c   1.000
_cell.angle_alpha   90.00
_cell.angle_beta   90.00
_cell.angle_gamma   90.00
#
_symmetry.space_group_name_H-M   'P 1'
#
loop_
_entity.id
_entity.type
_entity.pdbx_description
1 polymer ?
#
loop_
_entity_poly.entity_id
_entity_poly.type
_entity_poly.pdbx_seq_one_letter_code
_entity_poly.pdbx_strand_id
1 'polypeptide(L)'
;MFDEYSSKIKEMQNFDKKDILTDDFLLYSDDKMKIYYAPHNETINLNAKIFIIGITPGWTQTAIAYETAHKGLIANLDDEKIKINCKRNSRFAGSMRKNLVEMLDELELNKKLQLNSCEELFNGHDELLHTTSVIPYPVFINDKNYTGSNPKILDNKILTSYMKKYFYREVRSLSNALIIPLGKSVEEILRLLISENIITEDQCLLGFPHPS
;
A
#
# COMPACT_ATOMS: atom_id res chain seq x y z
N MET A 1 -8.31 5.43 -12.08
CA MET A 1 -8.85 4.05 -12.08
C MET A 1 -10.10 3.92 -11.20
N PHE A 2 -10.21 4.62 -10.06
CA PHE A 2 -11.38 4.49 -9.18
C PHE A 2 -12.72 4.64 -9.93
N ASP A 3 -12.84 5.65 -10.77
CA ASP A 3 -14.06 5.96 -11.55
C ASP A 3 -14.50 4.82 -12.47
N GLU A 4 -13.55 4.01 -12.97
CA GLU A 4 -13.82 2.86 -13.84
C GLU A 4 -14.49 1.70 -13.08
N TYR A 5 -14.24 1.60 -11.77
CA TYR A 5 -14.70 0.51 -10.91
C TYR A 5 -15.79 0.93 -9.93
N SER A 6 -16.02 2.22 -9.73
CA SER A 6 -16.94 2.75 -8.72
C SER A 6 -18.36 2.21 -8.86
N SER A 7 -18.90 2.14 -10.10
CA SER A 7 -20.24 1.59 -10.34
C SER A 7 -20.33 0.12 -9.94
N LYS A 8 -19.33 -0.70 -10.30
CA LYS A 8 -19.30 -2.13 -9.94
C LYS A 8 -19.18 -2.31 -8.43
N ILE A 9 -18.32 -1.50 -7.77
CA ILE A 9 -18.19 -1.55 -6.30
C ILE A 9 -19.50 -1.13 -5.62
N LYS A 10 -20.22 -0.15 -6.16
CA LYS A 10 -21.50 0.31 -5.61
C LYS A 10 -22.58 -0.78 -5.66
N GLU A 11 -22.56 -1.66 -6.64
CA GLU A 11 -23.53 -2.76 -6.83
C GLU A 11 -23.22 -4.01 -6.00
N MET A 12 -22.03 -4.11 -5.40
CA MET A 12 -21.63 -5.27 -4.60
C MET A 12 -22.51 -5.46 -3.37
N GLN A 13 -22.78 -6.73 -3.04
CA GLN A 13 -23.54 -7.11 -1.84
C GLN A 13 -22.65 -7.76 -0.77
N ASN A 14 -21.55 -8.35 -1.18
CA ASN A 14 -20.59 -9.02 -0.30
C ASN A 14 -19.16 -8.65 -0.70
N PHE A 15 -18.21 -8.84 0.22
CA PHE A 15 -16.81 -8.47 0.05
C PHE A 15 -15.87 -9.64 0.34
N ASP A 16 -16.32 -10.86 0.02
CA ASP A 16 -15.53 -12.07 0.10
C ASP A 16 -14.57 -12.19 -1.10
N LYS A 17 -13.62 -13.12 -1.01
CA LYS A 17 -12.68 -13.39 -2.11
C LYS A 17 -13.39 -13.72 -3.43
N LYS A 18 -14.47 -14.49 -3.37
CA LYS A 18 -15.25 -14.88 -4.56
C LYS A 18 -15.97 -13.71 -5.22
N ASP A 19 -16.25 -12.63 -4.47
CA ASP A 19 -16.98 -11.46 -4.98
C ASP A 19 -15.99 -10.39 -5.50
N ILE A 20 -14.78 -10.31 -4.92
CA ILE A 20 -13.76 -9.32 -5.29
C ILE A 20 -12.77 -9.87 -6.33
N LEU A 21 -12.32 -11.12 -6.18
CA LEU A 21 -11.31 -11.70 -7.08
C LEU A 21 -11.97 -12.29 -8.35
N THR A 22 -12.69 -11.44 -9.07
CA THR A 22 -13.44 -11.77 -10.31
C THR A 22 -12.84 -11.07 -11.52
N ASP A 23 -13.25 -11.48 -12.72
CA ASP A 23 -12.80 -10.83 -13.95
C ASP A 23 -13.19 -9.34 -14.02
N ASP A 24 -14.22 -8.93 -13.30
CA ASP A 24 -14.64 -7.53 -13.20
C ASP A 24 -13.59 -6.60 -12.62
N PHE A 25 -12.70 -7.12 -11.78
CA PHE A 25 -11.64 -6.39 -11.12
C PHE A 25 -10.24 -6.88 -11.52
N LEU A 26 -10.15 -7.77 -12.50
CA LEU A 26 -8.89 -8.35 -12.97
C LEU A 26 -8.12 -7.33 -13.82
N LEU A 27 -6.87 -7.02 -13.42
CA LEU A 27 -5.96 -6.14 -14.17
C LEU A 27 -4.97 -6.91 -15.03
N TYR A 28 -4.59 -8.11 -14.59
CA TYR A 28 -3.66 -9.00 -15.28
C TYR A 28 -3.86 -10.44 -14.83
N SER A 29 -3.71 -11.38 -15.76
CA SER A 29 -3.70 -12.82 -15.49
C SER A 29 -2.75 -13.56 -16.42
N ASP A 30 -2.00 -14.50 -15.87
CA ASP A 30 -1.34 -15.58 -16.58
C ASP A 30 -1.57 -16.92 -15.85
N ASP A 31 -0.84 -17.98 -16.22
CA ASP A 31 -1.04 -19.32 -15.66
C ASP A 31 -0.84 -19.38 -14.13
N LYS A 32 -0.08 -18.45 -13.53
CA LYS A 32 0.31 -18.48 -12.11
C LYS A 32 -0.03 -17.20 -11.35
N MET A 33 -0.08 -16.07 -12.05
CA MET A 33 -0.19 -14.76 -11.42
C MET A 33 -1.45 -14.04 -11.83
N LYS A 34 -2.14 -13.46 -10.84
CA LYS A 34 -3.28 -12.56 -11.05
C LYS A 34 -3.05 -11.27 -10.27
N ILE A 35 -3.37 -10.14 -10.89
CA ILE A 35 -3.35 -8.83 -10.26
C ILE A 35 -4.76 -8.28 -10.36
N TYR A 36 -5.31 -7.85 -9.23
CA TYR A 36 -6.65 -7.29 -9.16
C TYR A 36 -6.62 -5.82 -8.76
N TYR A 37 -7.57 -5.06 -9.24
CA TYR A 37 -7.79 -3.70 -8.77
C TYR A 37 -8.13 -3.69 -7.26
N ALA A 38 -7.75 -2.62 -6.58
CA ALA A 38 -8.22 -2.30 -5.23
C ALA A 38 -8.09 -0.79 -4.96
N PRO A 39 -9.09 -0.15 -4.32
CA PRO A 39 -9.22 1.30 -4.30
C PRO A 39 -8.35 2.04 -3.27
N HIS A 40 -7.50 1.37 -2.49
CA HIS A 40 -6.83 2.01 -1.35
C HIS A 40 -5.49 2.71 -1.66
N ASN A 41 -4.93 2.52 -2.86
CA ASN A 41 -3.69 3.19 -3.27
C ASN A 41 -3.90 4.20 -4.41
N GLU A 42 -5.04 4.89 -4.41
CA GLU A 42 -5.41 5.87 -5.45
C GLU A 42 -4.97 7.31 -5.10
N THR A 43 -4.53 7.57 -3.86
CA THR A 43 -4.14 8.91 -3.41
C THR A 43 -2.72 8.95 -2.86
N ILE A 44 -2.04 10.08 -3.07
CA ILE A 44 -0.71 10.37 -2.53
C ILE A 44 -0.83 11.53 -1.53
N ASN A 45 -0.33 11.34 -0.31
CA ASN A 45 -0.20 12.43 0.65
C ASN A 45 1.16 13.13 0.45
N LEU A 46 1.17 14.23 -0.29
CA LEU A 46 2.39 14.98 -0.62
C LEU A 46 3.03 15.68 0.59
N ASN A 47 2.30 15.85 1.69
CA ASN A 47 2.78 16.49 2.91
C ASN A 47 3.38 15.51 3.93
N ALA A 48 3.38 14.22 3.61
CA ALA A 48 3.86 13.19 4.52
C ALA A 48 5.32 13.41 4.93
N LYS A 49 5.60 13.17 6.20
CA LYS A 49 6.96 13.11 6.77
C LYS A 49 7.48 11.69 6.85
N ILE A 50 6.57 10.72 6.92
CA ILE A 50 6.85 9.29 7.00
C ILE A 50 6.21 8.61 5.79
N PHE A 51 6.98 7.81 5.08
CA PHE A 51 6.53 7.05 3.93
C PHE A 51 6.81 5.55 4.14
N ILE A 52 5.80 4.77 4.49
CA ILE A 52 5.92 3.34 4.76
C ILE A 52 5.52 2.54 3.52
N ILE A 53 6.38 1.60 3.12
CA ILE A 53 6.23 0.85 1.87
C ILE A 53 6.16 -0.64 2.15
N GLY A 54 5.06 -1.28 1.74
CA GLY A 54 4.89 -2.72 1.66
C GLY A 54 5.21 -3.28 0.27
N ILE A 55 5.04 -4.58 0.08
CA ILE A 55 5.28 -5.23 -1.22
C ILE A 55 4.06 -5.16 -2.14
N THR A 56 2.91 -5.58 -1.63
CA THR A 56 1.60 -5.57 -2.28
C THR A 56 0.51 -5.64 -1.21
N PRO A 57 -0.68 -5.09 -1.44
CA PRO A 57 -1.78 -5.22 -0.49
C PRO A 57 -2.14 -6.68 -0.23
N GLY A 58 -2.29 -7.02 1.05
CA GLY A 58 -2.82 -8.31 1.45
C GLY A 58 -4.34 -8.38 1.33
N TRP A 59 -4.89 -9.60 1.45
CA TRP A 59 -6.33 -9.82 1.35
C TRP A 59 -7.15 -8.96 2.32
N THR A 60 -6.78 -8.91 3.60
CA THR A 60 -7.50 -8.12 4.62
C THR A 60 -7.59 -6.65 4.24
N GLN A 61 -6.47 -6.07 3.77
CA GLN A 61 -6.44 -4.68 3.32
C GLN A 61 -7.36 -4.47 2.11
N THR A 62 -7.33 -5.41 1.16
CA THR A 62 -8.17 -5.37 -0.04
C THR A 62 -9.65 -5.38 0.33
N ALA A 63 -10.09 -6.34 1.15
CA ALA A 63 -11.50 -6.45 1.56
C ALA A 63 -11.99 -5.19 2.28
N ILE A 64 -11.21 -4.66 3.24
CA ILE A 64 -11.54 -3.42 3.95
C ILE A 64 -11.64 -2.23 2.99
N ALA A 65 -10.76 -2.15 1.98
CA ALA A 65 -10.80 -1.07 1.02
C ALA A 65 -12.07 -1.11 0.16
N TYR A 66 -12.48 -2.28 -0.31
CA TYR A 66 -13.73 -2.45 -1.06
C TYR A 66 -14.97 -2.11 -0.22
N GLU A 67 -15.04 -2.64 0.99
CA GLU A 67 -16.16 -2.34 1.91
C GLU A 67 -16.23 -0.83 2.22
N THR A 68 -15.08 -0.19 2.42
CA THR A 68 -15.03 1.27 2.66
C THR A 68 -15.47 2.06 1.44
N ALA A 69 -15.01 1.67 0.24
CA ALA A 69 -15.41 2.30 -1.01
C ALA A 69 -16.92 2.17 -1.22
N HIS A 70 -17.48 0.97 -1.06
CA HIS A 70 -18.90 0.71 -1.19
C HIS A 70 -19.73 1.61 -0.25
N LYS A 71 -19.39 1.64 1.05
CA LYS A 71 -20.06 2.49 2.04
C LYS A 71 -20.03 3.97 1.64
N GLY A 72 -18.88 4.45 1.16
CA GLY A 72 -18.75 5.83 0.69
C GLY A 72 -19.60 6.14 -0.55
N LEU A 73 -19.64 5.21 -1.51
CA LEU A 73 -20.46 5.34 -2.73
C LEU A 73 -21.97 5.31 -2.44
N ILE A 74 -22.40 4.44 -1.53
CA ILE A 74 -23.81 4.41 -1.09
C ILE A 74 -24.20 5.70 -0.36
N ALA A 75 -23.27 6.24 0.44
CA ALA A 75 -23.48 7.52 1.14
C ALA A 75 -23.32 8.74 0.23
N ASN A 76 -23.04 8.56 -1.08
CA ASN A 76 -22.78 9.61 -2.06
C ASN A 76 -21.70 10.61 -1.59
N LEU A 77 -20.64 10.10 -0.97
CA LEU A 77 -19.47 10.91 -0.64
C LEU A 77 -18.71 11.27 -1.92
N ASP A 78 -17.95 12.35 -1.84
CA ASP A 78 -16.98 12.73 -2.89
C ASP A 78 -15.91 11.65 -3.07
N ASP A 79 -15.52 11.40 -4.32
CA ASP A 79 -14.58 10.33 -4.70
C ASP A 79 -13.21 10.48 -4.03
N GLU A 80 -12.70 11.71 -3.88
CA GLU A 80 -11.43 11.92 -3.19
C GLU A 80 -11.54 11.55 -1.71
N LYS A 81 -12.66 11.88 -1.07
CA LYS A 81 -12.94 11.48 0.30
C LYS A 81 -13.06 9.97 0.45
N ILE A 82 -13.68 9.30 -0.52
CA ILE A 82 -13.77 7.83 -0.54
C ILE A 82 -12.38 7.21 -0.63
N LYS A 83 -11.54 7.65 -1.57
CA LYS A 83 -10.17 7.15 -1.76
C LYS A 83 -9.31 7.35 -0.49
N ILE A 84 -9.39 8.53 0.14
CA ILE A 84 -8.70 8.82 1.39
C ILE A 84 -9.16 7.86 2.50
N ASN A 85 -10.47 7.64 2.64
CA ASN A 85 -11.02 6.73 3.63
C ASN A 85 -10.60 5.28 3.36
N CYS A 86 -10.58 4.84 2.09
CA CYS A 86 -10.09 3.51 1.72
C CYS A 86 -8.64 3.31 2.19
N LYS A 87 -7.76 4.26 1.92
CA LYS A 87 -6.38 4.21 2.37
C LYS A 87 -6.27 4.19 3.90
N ARG A 88 -6.95 5.12 4.58
CA ARG A 88 -6.92 5.25 6.04
C ARG A 88 -7.36 3.96 6.76
N ASN A 89 -8.46 3.36 6.32
CA ASN A 89 -9.04 2.21 6.99
C ASN A 89 -8.25 0.91 6.72
N SER A 90 -7.73 0.75 5.50
CA SER A 90 -7.10 -0.51 5.07
C SER A 90 -5.61 -0.61 5.36
N ARG A 91 -4.86 0.53 5.46
CA ARG A 91 -3.40 0.53 5.60
C ARG A 91 -2.93 -0.31 6.79
N PHE A 92 -2.21 -1.39 6.50
CA PHE A 92 -1.64 -2.33 7.46
C PHE A 92 -2.63 -2.83 8.53
N ALA A 93 -3.92 -2.96 8.20
CA ALA A 93 -4.96 -3.33 9.16
C ALA A 93 -4.68 -4.67 9.85
N GLY A 94 -5.12 -4.77 11.12
CA GLY A 94 -4.98 -5.97 11.96
C GLY A 94 -3.69 -5.98 12.78
N SER A 95 -3.18 -7.18 13.10
CA SER A 95 -1.98 -7.39 13.93
C SER A 95 -0.73 -6.71 13.35
N MET A 96 -0.64 -6.64 12.03
CA MET A 96 0.48 -5.99 11.35
C MET A 96 0.63 -4.53 11.73
N ARG A 97 -0.47 -3.76 11.86
CA ARG A 97 -0.41 -2.37 12.30
C ARG A 97 0.08 -2.25 13.73
N LYS A 98 -0.43 -3.11 14.63
CA LYS A 98 0.00 -3.12 16.02
C LYS A 98 1.51 -3.35 16.14
N ASN A 99 2.02 -4.42 15.51
CA ASN A 99 3.45 -4.73 15.53
C ASN A 99 4.29 -3.58 14.92
N LEU A 100 3.81 -3.01 13.81
CA LEU A 100 4.49 -1.88 13.16
C LEU A 100 4.60 -0.67 14.09
N VAL A 101 3.52 -0.32 14.79
CA VAL A 101 3.51 0.78 15.77
C VAL A 101 4.51 0.52 16.88
N GLU A 102 4.50 -0.68 17.48
CA GLU A 102 5.44 -1.07 18.54
C GLU A 102 6.90 -0.94 18.08
N MET A 103 7.21 -1.44 16.88
CA MET A 103 8.57 -1.33 16.31
C MET A 103 9.01 0.12 16.05
N LEU A 104 8.10 0.97 15.59
CA LEU A 104 8.40 2.40 15.35
C LEU A 104 8.58 3.16 16.68
N ASP A 105 7.81 2.82 17.70
CA ASP A 105 7.94 3.40 19.03
C ASP A 105 9.24 2.97 19.73
N GLU A 106 9.67 1.70 19.56
CA GLU A 106 10.97 1.21 20.03
C GLU A 106 12.14 1.99 19.41
N LEU A 107 12.00 2.46 18.17
CA LEU A 107 12.98 3.33 17.51
C LEU A 107 12.84 4.80 17.91
N GLU A 108 11.96 5.12 18.85
CA GLU A 108 11.69 6.48 19.31
C GLU A 108 11.24 7.46 18.21
N LEU A 109 10.64 6.93 17.11
CA LEU A 109 10.15 7.75 16.01
C LEU A 109 9.04 8.69 16.47
N ASN A 110 8.17 8.23 17.37
CA ASN A 110 7.14 9.05 18.00
C ASN A 110 7.73 10.30 18.64
N LYS A 111 8.85 10.18 19.37
CA LYS A 111 9.51 11.33 20.02
C LYS A 111 10.05 12.33 18.99
N LYS A 112 10.62 11.85 17.90
CA LYS A 112 11.08 12.69 16.78
C LYS A 112 9.94 13.46 16.11
N LEU A 113 8.76 12.89 16.08
CA LEU A 113 7.54 13.48 15.51
C LEU A 113 6.74 14.29 16.56
N GLN A 114 7.17 14.31 17.81
CA GLN A 114 6.47 14.94 18.94
C GLN A 114 5.07 14.34 19.20
N LEU A 115 4.96 13.01 19.02
CA LEU A 115 3.76 12.22 19.28
C LEU A 115 3.94 11.38 20.55
N ASN A 116 2.84 11.00 21.19
CA ASN A 116 2.90 10.07 22.33
C ASN A 116 3.22 8.64 21.88
N SER A 117 2.70 8.24 20.72
CA SER A 117 2.95 6.94 20.08
C SER A 117 2.82 7.09 18.57
N CYS A 118 3.50 6.23 17.81
CA CYS A 118 3.33 6.10 16.35
C CYS A 118 1.93 5.61 15.94
N GLU A 119 1.09 5.17 16.87
CA GLU A 119 -0.32 4.91 16.62
C GLU A 119 -1.05 6.16 16.11
N GLU A 120 -0.65 7.35 16.59
CA GLU A 120 -1.23 8.62 16.17
C GLU A 120 -1.04 8.90 14.67
N LEU A 121 -0.03 8.31 14.03
CA LEU A 121 0.14 8.34 12.57
C LEU A 121 -1.01 7.65 11.81
N PHE A 122 -1.74 6.76 12.49
CA PHE A 122 -2.87 6.02 11.92
C PHE A 122 -4.22 6.59 12.39
N ASN A 123 -4.23 7.37 13.48
CA ASN A 123 -5.43 7.92 14.11
C ASN A 123 -5.12 9.31 14.68
N GLY A 124 -5.33 10.37 13.91
CA GLY A 124 -5.21 11.74 14.41
C GLY A 124 -4.17 12.61 13.69
N HIS A 125 -3.04 12.02 13.27
CA HIS A 125 -1.98 12.69 12.53
C HIS A 125 -1.73 12.04 11.16
N ASP A 126 -2.81 11.72 10.45
CA ASP A 126 -2.78 11.10 9.12
C ASP A 126 -2.01 11.92 8.07
N GLU A 127 -1.97 13.23 8.27
CA GLU A 127 -1.25 14.16 7.38
C GLU A 127 0.27 13.93 7.39
N LEU A 128 0.80 13.32 8.46
CA LEU A 128 2.22 13.00 8.57
C LEU A 128 2.60 11.71 7.85
N LEU A 129 1.62 10.86 7.53
CA LEU A 129 1.86 9.51 7.02
C LEU A 129 1.41 9.34 5.57
N HIS A 130 2.29 8.79 4.75
CA HIS A 130 1.92 8.15 3.49
C HIS A 130 2.26 6.66 3.54
N THR A 131 1.40 5.83 2.98
CA THR A 131 1.62 4.39 2.88
C THR A 131 1.33 3.93 1.47
N THR A 132 2.13 3.00 0.96
CA THR A 132 1.88 2.35 -0.32
C THR A 132 2.49 0.95 -0.38
N SER A 133 2.43 0.34 -1.54
CA SER A 133 3.12 -0.91 -1.87
C SER A 133 3.89 -0.75 -3.17
N VAL A 134 5.00 -1.48 -3.30
CA VAL A 134 5.80 -1.49 -4.54
C VAL A 134 4.93 -1.85 -5.75
N ILE A 135 4.01 -2.79 -5.56
CA ILE A 135 2.90 -3.04 -6.49
C ILE A 135 1.62 -2.56 -5.78
N PRO A 136 0.96 -1.48 -6.23
CA PRO A 136 -0.14 -0.85 -5.50
C PRO A 136 -1.42 -1.68 -5.48
N TYR A 137 -1.49 -2.73 -6.27
CA TYR A 137 -2.64 -3.62 -6.41
C TYR A 137 -2.35 -5.00 -5.84
N PRO A 138 -3.36 -5.70 -5.28
CA PRO A 138 -3.17 -7.04 -4.73
C PRO A 138 -2.74 -8.04 -5.81
N VAL A 139 -1.65 -8.73 -5.53
CA VAL A 139 -1.06 -9.77 -6.38
C VAL A 139 -1.25 -11.12 -5.73
N PHE A 140 -1.69 -12.09 -6.51
CA PHE A 140 -1.81 -13.49 -6.11
C PHE A 140 -0.96 -14.36 -7.01
N ILE A 141 -0.18 -15.26 -6.40
CA ILE A 141 0.59 -16.30 -7.10
C ILE A 141 0.03 -17.66 -6.67
N ASN A 142 -0.45 -18.44 -7.62
CA ASN A 142 -1.14 -19.71 -7.34
C ASN A 142 -2.22 -19.53 -6.25
N ASP A 143 -3.07 -18.51 -6.41
CA ASP A 143 -4.18 -18.11 -5.52
C ASP A 143 -3.79 -17.72 -4.07
N LYS A 144 -2.48 -17.56 -3.80
CA LYS A 144 -1.97 -17.06 -2.50
C LYS A 144 -1.45 -15.64 -2.63
N ASN A 145 -1.62 -14.84 -1.58
CA ASN A 145 -1.06 -13.50 -1.53
C ASN A 145 0.44 -13.53 -1.84
N TYR A 146 0.87 -12.68 -2.76
CA TYR A 146 2.28 -12.53 -3.10
C TYR A 146 3.05 -11.84 -1.97
N THR A 147 4.23 -12.37 -1.66
CA THR A 147 5.08 -11.91 -0.55
C THR A 147 6.37 -11.21 -1.00
N GLY A 148 6.56 -11.03 -2.29
CA GLY A 148 7.72 -10.34 -2.85
C GLY A 148 8.93 -11.23 -3.18
N SER A 149 8.90 -12.52 -2.84
CA SER A 149 10.08 -13.39 -2.95
C SER A 149 10.07 -14.34 -4.14
N ASN A 150 8.90 -14.81 -4.57
CA ASN A 150 8.81 -15.77 -5.67
C ASN A 150 7.57 -15.52 -6.57
N PRO A 151 7.81 -14.99 -7.80
CA PRO A 151 9.09 -14.50 -8.33
C PRO A 151 9.55 -13.22 -7.61
N LYS A 152 10.84 -12.87 -7.67
CA LYS A 152 11.28 -11.52 -7.29
C LYS A 152 10.69 -10.49 -8.26
N ILE A 153 10.37 -9.29 -7.76
CA ILE A 153 9.79 -8.22 -8.61
C ILE A 153 10.70 -7.91 -9.79
N LEU A 154 12.00 -7.80 -9.57
CA LEU A 154 12.98 -7.44 -10.60
C LEU A 154 13.20 -8.53 -11.66
N ASP A 155 12.89 -9.77 -11.33
CA ASP A 155 13.03 -10.92 -12.24
C ASP A 155 11.74 -11.15 -13.06
N ASN A 156 10.67 -10.42 -12.78
CA ASN A 156 9.38 -10.57 -13.48
C ASN A 156 9.02 -9.28 -14.22
N LYS A 157 8.88 -9.38 -15.55
CA LYS A 157 8.61 -8.22 -16.41
C LYS A 157 7.29 -7.51 -16.08
N ILE A 158 6.25 -8.24 -15.70
CA ILE A 158 4.94 -7.67 -15.37
C ILE A 158 5.03 -6.90 -14.06
N LEU A 159 5.54 -7.52 -13.00
CA LEU A 159 5.71 -6.85 -11.71
C LEU A 159 6.61 -5.60 -11.83
N THR A 160 7.73 -5.72 -12.57
CA THR A 160 8.60 -4.58 -12.85
C THR A 160 7.87 -3.46 -13.61
N SER A 161 6.99 -3.79 -14.55
CA SER A 161 6.23 -2.78 -15.28
C SER A 161 5.24 -2.03 -14.38
N TYR A 162 4.54 -2.74 -13.49
CA TYR A 162 3.65 -2.12 -12.49
C TYR A 162 4.43 -1.23 -11.52
N MET A 163 5.55 -1.71 -10.99
CA MET A 163 6.44 -0.93 -10.13
C MET A 163 6.86 0.38 -10.81
N LYS A 164 7.39 0.31 -12.03
CA LYS A 164 7.83 1.50 -12.78
C LYS A 164 6.67 2.46 -13.10
N LYS A 165 5.51 1.93 -13.47
CA LYS A 165 4.34 2.74 -13.85
C LYS A 165 3.75 3.52 -12.67
N TYR A 166 3.67 2.90 -11.49
CA TYR A 166 2.94 3.45 -10.34
C TYR A 166 3.87 3.92 -9.23
N PHE A 167 4.74 3.05 -8.74
CA PHE A 167 5.55 3.30 -7.55
C PHE A 167 6.64 4.36 -7.78
N TYR A 168 7.32 4.38 -8.93
CA TYR A 168 8.35 5.37 -9.23
C TYR A 168 7.81 6.81 -9.19
N ARG A 169 6.61 7.03 -9.69
CA ARG A 169 5.95 8.34 -9.62
C ARG A 169 5.70 8.77 -8.18
N GLU A 170 5.21 7.85 -7.38
CA GLU A 170 4.87 8.09 -5.98
C GLU A 170 6.12 8.43 -5.15
N VAL A 171 7.18 7.64 -5.29
CA VAL A 171 8.46 7.88 -4.61
C VAL A 171 9.06 9.24 -4.97
N ARG A 172 9.08 9.62 -6.25
CA ARG A 172 9.59 10.92 -6.68
C ARG A 172 8.79 12.11 -6.12
N SER A 173 7.51 11.90 -5.81
CA SER A 173 6.64 12.95 -5.25
C SER A 173 6.88 13.19 -3.76
N LEU A 174 7.60 12.31 -3.06
CA LEU A 174 7.80 12.31 -1.61
C LEU A 174 9.27 12.46 -1.20
N SER A 175 9.99 13.34 -1.88
CA SER A 175 11.45 13.54 -1.72
C SER A 175 11.90 13.97 -0.32
N ASN A 176 11.00 14.46 0.53
CA ASN A 176 11.31 14.95 1.88
C ASN A 176 10.80 14.02 3.01
N ALA A 177 10.24 12.87 2.68
CA ALA A 177 9.74 11.91 3.66
C ALA A 177 10.83 10.89 4.05
N LEU A 178 10.85 10.48 5.32
CA LEU A 178 11.61 9.30 5.74
C LEU A 178 10.92 8.05 5.17
N ILE A 179 11.64 7.29 4.38
CA ILE A 179 11.15 6.08 3.71
C ILE A 179 11.44 4.86 4.57
N ILE A 180 10.41 4.10 4.91
CA ILE A 180 10.50 2.89 5.74
C ILE A 180 10.06 1.67 4.91
N PRO A 181 11.01 0.83 4.46
CA PRO A 181 10.68 -0.41 3.76
C PRO A 181 10.23 -1.48 4.74
N LEU A 182 9.12 -2.15 4.49
CA LEU A 182 8.71 -3.29 5.30
C LEU A 182 9.35 -4.58 4.76
N GLY A 183 10.52 -4.92 5.31
CA GLY A 183 11.24 -6.15 5.03
C GLY A 183 12.15 -6.11 3.79
N LYS A 184 12.94 -7.18 3.64
CA LYS A 184 14.04 -7.28 2.67
C LYS A 184 13.62 -7.10 1.21
N SER A 185 12.47 -7.63 0.80
CA SER A 185 12.04 -7.52 -0.60
C SER A 185 11.73 -6.08 -1.01
N VAL A 186 11.22 -5.25 -0.09
CA VAL A 186 11.03 -3.82 -0.34
C VAL A 186 12.37 -3.09 -0.32
N GLU A 187 13.23 -3.43 0.63
CA GLU A 187 14.57 -2.84 0.72
C GLU A 187 15.39 -3.07 -0.56
N GLU A 188 15.35 -4.27 -1.16
CA GLU A 188 16.00 -4.55 -2.44
C GLU A 188 15.56 -3.55 -3.54
N ILE A 189 14.27 -3.20 -3.56
CA ILE A 189 13.76 -2.19 -4.51
C ILE A 189 14.27 -0.79 -4.16
N LEU A 190 14.30 -0.40 -2.88
CA LEU A 190 14.86 0.91 -2.50
C LEU A 190 16.34 1.03 -2.86
N ARG A 191 17.12 -0.03 -2.67
CA ARG A 191 18.53 -0.05 -3.10
C ARG A 191 18.70 0.13 -4.61
N LEU A 192 17.80 -0.42 -5.43
CA LEU A 192 17.76 -0.13 -6.86
C LEU A 192 17.47 1.36 -7.10
N LEU A 193 16.46 1.94 -6.44
CA LEU A 193 16.12 3.36 -6.60
C LEU A 193 17.26 4.29 -6.14
N ILE A 194 18.01 3.90 -5.11
CA ILE A 194 19.22 4.62 -4.68
C ILE A 194 20.29 4.54 -5.79
N SER A 195 20.54 3.38 -6.36
CA SER A 195 21.51 3.21 -7.45
C SER A 195 21.12 3.96 -8.73
N GLU A 196 19.84 4.20 -8.95
CA GLU A 196 19.29 5.00 -10.04
C GLU A 196 19.23 6.51 -9.72
N ASN A 197 19.70 6.94 -8.55
CA ASN A 197 19.63 8.32 -8.05
C ASN A 197 18.21 8.90 -7.98
N ILE A 198 17.21 8.07 -7.74
CA ILE A 198 15.81 8.48 -7.56
C ILE A 198 15.55 8.93 -6.13
N ILE A 199 16.20 8.28 -5.17
CA ILE A 199 16.19 8.59 -3.73
C ILE A 199 17.62 8.52 -3.20
N THR A 200 17.84 9.03 -1.98
CA THR A 200 19.13 8.92 -1.28
C THR A 200 19.07 7.88 -0.16
N GLU A 201 20.21 7.33 0.20
CA GLU A 201 20.29 6.35 1.30
C GLU A 201 19.86 6.98 2.63
N ASP A 202 20.21 8.24 2.89
CA ASP A 202 19.86 8.98 4.09
C ASP A 202 18.35 9.20 4.27
N GLN A 203 17.57 9.06 3.20
CA GLN A 203 16.11 9.10 3.27
C GLN A 203 15.50 7.77 3.72
N CYS A 204 16.28 6.69 3.78
CA CYS A 204 15.77 5.33 3.94
C CYS A 204 16.15 4.74 5.28
N LEU A 205 15.16 4.26 6.05
CA LEU A 205 15.39 3.45 7.24
C LEU A 205 15.64 2.00 6.84
N LEU A 206 16.84 1.74 6.24
CA LEU A 206 17.22 0.41 5.76
C LEU A 206 17.39 -0.57 6.93
N GLY A 207 17.18 -1.85 6.67
CA GLY A 207 17.27 -2.90 7.69
C GLY A 207 16.00 -3.06 8.54
N PHE A 208 14.93 -2.29 8.26
CA PHE A 208 13.68 -2.41 9.00
C PHE A 208 13.00 -3.75 8.68
N PRO A 209 12.73 -4.60 9.69
CA PRO A 209 12.15 -5.92 9.45
C PRO A 209 10.66 -5.83 9.08
N HIS A 210 10.12 -6.92 8.54
CA HIS A 210 8.67 -6.98 8.26
C HIS A 210 7.89 -7.19 9.57
N PRO A 211 6.80 -6.47 9.84
CA PRO A 211 6.06 -6.49 11.10
C PRO A 211 5.05 -7.66 11.24
N SER A 212 5.28 -8.78 10.55
CA SER A 212 4.41 -9.98 10.63
C SER A 212 4.94 -11.03 11.56
#